data_1b9426de5907a7688486b8af4d099bf3
#
_entry.id   1b9426de5907a7688486b8af4d099bf3
#
_cell.length_a   1.000
_cell.length_b   1.000
_cell.length_c   1.000
_cell.angle_alpha   90.00
_cell.angle_beta   90.00
_cell.angle_gamma   90.00
#
_symmetry.space_group_name_H-M   'P 1'
#
loop_
_entity.id
_entity.type
_entity.pdbx_description
1 polymer ?
#
loop_
_entity_poly.entity_id
_entity_poly.type
_entity_poly.pdbx_seq_one_letter_code
_entity_poly.pdbx_strand_id
1 'polypeptide(L)'
;NNNNPKRTKIESIGKINLLDRLFKDTGYTNSASFNYSDSTKGYLTTQATMFEGIDFDLVYTPLKHLGYKAVLLAIGNLYAAGYAPVGLSVTLALSNRFVAENIIELWTGMLAAAKEHKIKNLSLDLTASINGLSIFISAIGEQDLETIKSFPLPDKNSLLCLTGNVGAAYMGVHVLEREKIAFNKIPADKIAEYKQPDLSKYKYILSQYLSPEINPKTLEQFKEVSLWPAGGVFITKGLAAAVKELCKRYGFGARVYLEKIPIAMQTFDFAQEIG
;
A
#
# COMPACT_ATOMS: atom_id res chain seq x y z
N ASN A 1 -5.41 -3.82 -38.98
CA ASN A 1 -4.34 -4.06 -37.99
C ASN A 1 -5.02 -4.30 -36.65
N ASN A 2 -5.19 -5.58 -36.29
CA ASN A 2 -5.67 -6.01 -34.99
C ASN A 2 -4.55 -5.78 -33.94
N ASN A 3 -4.47 -4.59 -33.37
CA ASN A 3 -3.65 -4.31 -32.19
C ASN A 3 -4.41 -4.74 -30.92
N ASN A 4 -4.80 -6.01 -30.84
CA ASN A 4 -5.29 -6.54 -29.58
C ASN A 4 -4.06 -6.82 -28.70
N PRO A 5 -3.95 -6.27 -27.48
CA PRO A 5 -2.79 -6.52 -26.62
C PRO A 5 -2.64 -8.03 -26.39
N LYS A 6 -1.42 -8.52 -26.50
CA LYS A 6 -1.10 -9.93 -26.34
C LYS A 6 -1.60 -10.40 -24.97
N ARG A 7 -2.45 -11.43 -24.97
CA ARG A 7 -2.98 -12.05 -23.74
C ARG A 7 -2.42 -13.47 -23.63
N THR A 8 -1.49 -13.68 -22.72
CA THR A 8 -0.83 -14.97 -22.53
C THR A 8 -1.37 -15.65 -21.29
N LYS A 9 -2.03 -16.79 -21.43
CA LYS A 9 -2.52 -17.56 -20.29
C LYS A 9 -1.36 -18.00 -19.42
N ILE A 10 -1.47 -17.88 -18.10
CA ILE A 10 -0.43 -18.27 -17.14
C ILE A 10 -0.12 -19.75 -17.27
N GLU A 11 -1.12 -20.59 -17.48
CA GLU A 11 -0.97 -22.03 -17.71
C GLU A 11 -0.06 -22.37 -18.91
N SER A 12 -0.11 -21.55 -19.98
CA SER A 12 0.71 -21.77 -21.18
C SER A 12 2.17 -21.41 -21.00
N ILE A 13 2.50 -20.48 -20.11
CA ILE A 13 3.88 -20.12 -19.76
C ILE A 13 4.41 -21.05 -18.66
N GLY A 14 3.56 -21.43 -17.71
CA GLY A 14 3.93 -22.11 -16.49
C GLY A 14 4.47 -21.16 -15.41
N LYS A 15 4.26 -21.54 -14.15
CA LYS A 15 4.61 -20.73 -12.98
C LYS A 15 6.11 -20.37 -12.94
N ILE A 16 6.99 -21.33 -13.15
CA ILE A 16 8.45 -21.12 -13.04
C ILE A 16 8.92 -20.10 -14.09
N ASN A 17 8.56 -20.32 -15.35
CA ASN A 17 8.94 -19.41 -16.43
C ASN A 17 8.36 -18.00 -16.25
N LEU A 18 7.16 -17.88 -15.67
CA LEU A 18 6.59 -16.57 -15.36
C LEU A 18 7.37 -15.88 -14.23
N LEU A 19 7.73 -16.59 -13.17
CA LEU A 19 8.57 -16.05 -12.09
C LEU A 19 9.92 -15.59 -12.62
N ASP A 20 10.60 -16.39 -13.43
CA ASP A 20 11.88 -16.02 -14.05
C ASP A 20 11.74 -14.74 -14.89
N ARG A 21 10.67 -14.64 -15.67
CA ARG A 21 10.36 -13.43 -16.46
C ARG A 21 10.11 -12.19 -15.60
N LEU A 22 9.45 -12.34 -14.46
CA LEU A 22 9.13 -11.23 -13.54
C LEU A 22 10.38 -10.68 -12.85
N PHE A 23 11.39 -11.50 -12.61
CA PHE A 23 12.66 -11.09 -12.00
C PHE A 23 13.74 -10.68 -13.01
N LYS A 24 13.58 -11.04 -14.30
CA LYS A 24 14.53 -10.72 -15.35
C LYS A 24 14.79 -9.21 -15.44
N ASP A 25 16.04 -8.81 -15.48
CA ASP A 25 16.51 -7.42 -15.65
C ASP A 25 16.03 -6.43 -14.55
N THR A 26 15.52 -6.94 -13.41
CA THR A 26 15.04 -6.10 -12.31
C THR A 26 16.13 -5.69 -11.32
N GLY A 27 17.25 -6.42 -11.28
CA GLY A 27 18.28 -6.29 -10.26
C GLY A 27 17.99 -7.08 -8.98
N TYR A 28 16.89 -7.84 -8.94
CA TYR A 28 16.51 -8.72 -7.83
C TYR A 28 16.60 -10.19 -8.24
N THR A 29 16.87 -11.04 -7.25
CA THR A 29 16.79 -12.50 -7.38
C THR A 29 15.61 -12.99 -6.56
N ASN A 30 14.77 -13.88 -7.14
CA ASN A 30 13.71 -14.52 -6.37
C ASN A 30 14.33 -15.52 -5.39
N SER A 31 14.19 -15.25 -4.10
CA SER A 31 14.76 -16.10 -3.04
C SER A 31 13.64 -16.70 -2.20
N ALA A 32 13.68 -18.02 -2.00
CA ALA A 32 12.70 -18.71 -1.16
C ALA A 32 12.86 -18.38 0.33
N SER A 33 14.02 -17.86 0.74
CA SER A 33 14.30 -17.51 2.13
C SER A 33 15.32 -16.38 2.20
N PHE A 34 15.22 -15.59 3.28
CA PHE A 34 16.18 -14.55 3.62
C PHE A 34 16.86 -14.88 4.95
N ASN A 35 18.15 -14.63 5.03
CA ASN A 35 18.90 -14.76 6.27
C ASN A 35 19.27 -13.37 6.79
N TYR A 36 18.80 -13.05 8.01
CA TYR A 36 19.07 -11.81 8.71
C TYR A 36 19.74 -12.16 10.04
N SER A 37 21.06 -12.11 10.07
CA SER A 37 21.87 -12.54 11.21
C SER A 37 22.89 -11.52 11.69
N ASP A 38 22.71 -10.24 11.36
CA ASP A 38 23.58 -9.17 11.84
C ASP A 38 23.31 -8.91 13.34
N SER A 39 24.31 -9.21 14.18
CA SER A 39 24.21 -9.06 15.64
C SER A 39 24.14 -7.59 16.13
N THR A 40 24.36 -6.62 15.22
CA THR A 40 24.23 -5.18 15.52
C THR A 40 22.86 -4.63 15.19
N LYS A 41 21.99 -5.44 14.58
CA LYS A 41 20.67 -5.05 14.10
C LYS A 41 19.56 -5.73 14.89
N GLY A 42 18.46 -4.99 15.06
CA GLY A 42 17.16 -5.54 15.41
C GLY A 42 16.28 -5.64 14.19
N TYR A 43 15.44 -6.67 14.12
CA TYR A 43 14.53 -6.92 13.01
C TYR A 43 13.09 -6.90 13.46
N LEU A 44 12.22 -6.34 12.62
CA LEU A 44 10.78 -6.29 12.81
C LEU A 44 10.07 -6.81 11.57
N THR A 45 9.02 -7.59 11.74
CA THR A 45 8.18 -8.06 10.64
C THR A 45 6.81 -7.40 10.69
N THR A 46 6.29 -7.07 9.52
CA THR A 46 4.93 -6.58 9.33
C THR A 46 4.29 -7.31 8.15
N GLN A 47 2.97 -7.19 8.02
CA GLN A 47 2.26 -7.87 6.94
C GLN A 47 1.09 -7.03 6.44
N ALA A 48 0.70 -7.26 5.19
CA ALA A 48 -0.50 -6.75 4.59
C ALA A 48 -1.18 -7.83 3.75
N THR A 49 -2.50 -7.82 3.77
CA THR A 49 -3.33 -8.70 2.95
C THR A 49 -4.37 -7.85 2.26
N MET A 50 -4.59 -8.10 0.97
CA MET A 50 -5.59 -7.39 0.16
C MET A 50 -6.39 -8.40 -0.68
N PHE A 51 -7.71 -8.26 -0.63
CA PHE A 51 -8.65 -9.07 -1.41
C PHE A 51 -9.41 -8.23 -2.41
N GLU A 52 -9.51 -8.73 -3.63
CA GLU A 52 -10.36 -8.13 -4.65
C GLU A 52 -11.83 -8.15 -4.22
N GLY A 53 -12.53 -7.03 -4.46
CA GLY A 53 -13.92 -6.84 -4.05
C GLY A 53 -14.11 -6.44 -2.60
N ILE A 54 -13.03 -6.43 -1.77
CA ILE A 54 -13.04 -6.01 -0.37
C ILE A 54 -12.11 -4.79 -0.19
N ASP A 55 -10.83 -4.96 -0.50
CA ASP A 55 -9.81 -3.93 -0.28
C ASP A 55 -9.54 -3.08 -1.53
N PHE A 56 -9.86 -3.59 -2.70
CA PHE A 56 -9.74 -2.91 -3.99
C PHE A 56 -10.73 -3.48 -5.01
N ASP A 57 -11.01 -2.69 -6.05
CA ASP A 57 -11.81 -3.11 -7.19
C ASP A 57 -11.03 -2.83 -8.50
N LEU A 58 -10.84 -3.86 -9.31
CA LEU A 58 -10.10 -3.77 -10.56
C LEU A 58 -10.85 -3.02 -11.68
N VAL A 59 -12.12 -2.70 -11.49
CA VAL A 59 -12.87 -1.85 -12.41
C VAL A 59 -12.26 -0.45 -12.50
N TYR A 60 -11.72 0.06 -11.38
CA TYR A 60 -11.15 1.41 -11.32
C TYR A 60 -9.73 1.47 -10.70
N THR A 61 -9.16 0.35 -10.28
CA THR A 61 -7.81 0.32 -9.71
C THR A 61 -6.83 -0.27 -10.72
N PRO A 62 -5.95 0.53 -11.35
CA PRO A 62 -4.91 0.02 -12.25
C PRO A 62 -3.94 -0.91 -11.50
N LEU A 63 -3.59 -2.02 -12.11
CA LEU A 63 -2.75 -3.04 -11.48
C LEU A 63 -1.38 -2.51 -11.04
N LYS A 64 -0.77 -1.62 -11.81
CA LYS A 64 0.50 -0.98 -11.45
C LYS A 64 0.37 -0.16 -10.16
N HIS A 65 -0.69 0.63 -10.00
CA HIS A 65 -0.95 1.39 -8.78
C HIS A 65 -1.25 0.48 -7.60
N LEU A 66 -2.03 -0.59 -7.84
CA LEU A 66 -2.33 -1.60 -6.82
C LEU A 66 -1.06 -2.26 -6.29
N GLY A 67 -0.13 -2.65 -7.18
CA GLY A 67 1.14 -3.25 -6.79
C GLY A 67 2.00 -2.32 -5.93
N TYR A 68 2.12 -1.06 -6.33
CA TYR A 68 2.82 -0.04 -5.56
C TYR A 68 2.19 0.14 -4.17
N LYS A 69 0.88 0.37 -4.12
CA LYS A 69 0.11 0.55 -2.87
C LYS A 69 0.24 -0.65 -1.93
N ALA A 70 0.18 -1.88 -2.45
CA ALA A 70 0.26 -3.09 -1.66
C ALA A 70 1.59 -3.17 -0.88
N VAL A 71 2.70 -2.78 -1.51
CA VAL A 71 4.01 -2.68 -0.84
C VAL A 71 3.98 -1.62 0.26
N LEU A 72 3.43 -0.44 -0.01
CA LEU A 72 3.33 0.62 1.01
C LEU A 72 2.51 0.17 2.23
N LEU A 73 1.42 -0.56 2.03
CA LEU A 73 0.61 -1.11 3.13
C LEU A 73 1.42 -2.09 4.00
N ALA A 74 2.31 -2.86 3.40
CA ALA A 74 3.16 -3.79 4.14
C ALA A 74 4.26 -3.08 4.92
N ILE A 75 4.92 -2.06 4.34
CA ILE A 75 6.08 -1.39 4.96
C ILE A 75 5.71 -0.20 5.85
N GLY A 76 4.49 0.32 5.77
CA GLY A 76 4.08 1.52 6.51
C GLY A 76 4.27 1.41 8.02
N ASN A 77 3.92 0.26 8.60
CA ASN A 77 4.14 0.02 10.02
C ASN A 77 5.62 -0.19 10.39
N LEU A 78 6.50 -0.57 9.46
CA LEU A 78 7.94 -0.57 9.70
C LEU A 78 8.44 0.85 9.91
N TYR A 79 8.08 1.78 9.02
CA TYR A 79 8.39 3.21 9.18
C TYR A 79 7.82 3.79 10.46
N ALA A 80 6.56 3.48 10.77
CA ALA A 80 5.90 3.92 12.01
C ALA A 80 6.59 3.40 13.27
N ALA A 81 7.26 2.25 13.20
CA ALA A 81 8.04 1.67 14.29
C ALA A 81 9.52 2.07 14.28
N GLY A 82 9.97 2.87 13.30
CA GLY A 82 11.36 3.31 13.20
C GLY A 82 12.31 2.31 12.52
N TYR A 83 11.79 1.36 11.74
CA TYR A 83 12.60 0.34 11.05
C TYR A 83 12.61 0.57 9.54
N ALA A 84 13.79 0.51 8.93
CA ALA A 84 13.95 0.60 7.48
C ALA A 84 13.56 -0.72 6.81
N PRO A 85 12.69 -0.72 5.79
CA PRO A 85 12.32 -1.94 5.08
C PRO A 85 13.52 -2.51 4.32
N VAL A 86 13.75 -3.81 4.43
CA VAL A 86 14.89 -4.50 3.78
C VAL A 86 14.50 -5.72 2.97
N GLY A 87 13.34 -6.30 3.23
CA GLY A 87 12.87 -7.48 2.49
C GLY A 87 11.35 -7.57 2.40
N LEU A 88 10.88 -8.17 1.30
CA LEU A 88 9.47 -8.49 1.06
C LEU A 88 9.34 -9.94 0.61
N SER A 89 8.39 -10.65 1.19
CA SER A 89 7.89 -11.94 0.69
C SER A 89 6.46 -11.74 0.23
N VAL A 90 6.22 -11.97 -1.05
CA VAL A 90 4.94 -11.75 -1.71
C VAL A 90 4.36 -13.07 -2.18
N THR A 91 3.09 -13.30 -1.91
CA THR A 91 2.30 -14.38 -2.54
C THR A 91 1.10 -13.76 -3.26
N LEU A 92 0.94 -14.10 -4.54
CA LEU A 92 -0.22 -13.72 -5.33
C LEU A 92 -1.09 -14.95 -5.59
N ALA A 93 -2.32 -14.93 -5.13
CA ALA A 93 -3.32 -15.94 -5.45
C ALA A 93 -4.21 -15.43 -6.59
N LEU A 94 -4.24 -16.17 -7.71
CA LEU A 94 -4.74 -15.71 -9.00
C LEU A 94 -5.82 -16.64 -9.53
N SER A 95 -6.98 -16.10 -9.88
CA SER A 95 -8.00 -16.85 -10.63
C SER A 95 -7.60 -16.97 -12.10
N ASN A 96 -8.23 -17.89 -12.82
CA ASN A 96 -7.95 -18.22 -14.22
C ASN A 96 -8.22 -17.08 -15.22
N ARG A 97 -8.88 -16.00 -14.80
CA ARG A 97 -9.12 -14.82 -15.64
C ARG A 97 -7.87 -13.96 -15.85
N PHE A 98 -6.85 -14.11 -14.98
CA PHE A 98 -5.62 -13.33 -15.08
C PHE A 98 -4.68 -13.94 -16.12
N VAL A 99 -4.06 -13.04 -16.88
CA VAL A 99 -3.03 -13.36 -17.87
C VAL A 99 -1.66 -12.86 -17.38
N ALA A 100 -0.59 -13.34 -17.97
CA ALA A 100 0.78 -13.00 -17.56
C ALA A 100 1.02 -11.48 -17.56
N GLU A 101 0.47 -10.77 -18.53
CA GLU A 101 0.61 -9.32 -18.68
C GLU A 101 0.03 -8.56 -17.47
N ASN A 102 -1.09 -9.04 -16.91
CA ASN A 102 -1.67 -8.47 -15.69
C ASN A 102 -0.70 -8.58 -14.51
N ILE A 103 -0.05 -9.73 -14.38
CA ILE A 103 0.89 -9.97 -13.28
C ILE A 103 2.17 -9.16 -13.47
N ILE A 104 2.64 -9.01 -14.71
CA ILE A 104 3.78 -8.15 -15.04
C ILE A 104 3.48 -6.69 -14.66
N GLU A 105 2.27 -6.19 -14.96
CA GLU A 105 1.87 -4.83 -14.61
C GLU A 105 1.82 -4.62 -13.10
N LEU A 106 1.17 -5.54 -12.36
CA LEU A 106 1.11 -5.51 -10.90
C LEU A 106 2.52 -5.54 -10.29
N TRP A 107 3.35 -6.46 -10.75
CA TRP A 107 4.73 -6.61 -10.28
C TRP A 107 5.59 -5.39 -10.58
N THR A 108 5.41 -4.75 -11.72
CA THR A 108 6.09 -3.49 -12.05
C THR A 108 5.82 -2.40 -11.01
N GLY A 109 4.59 -2.31 -10.52
CA GLY A 109 4.24 -1.41 -9.42
C GLY A 109 4.94 -1.78 -8.11
N MET A 110 4.97 -3.06 -7.75
CA MET A 110 5.67 -3.54 -6.56
C MET A 110 7.17 -3.27 -6.62
N LEU A 111 7.80 -3.50 -7.78
CA LEU A 111 9.21 -3.19 -8.01
C LEU A 111 9.52 -1.69 -7.91
N ALA A 112 8.62 -0.83 -8.38
CA ALA A 112 8.79 0.61 -8.26
C ALA A 112 8.86 1.04 -6.79
N ALA A 113 7.91 0.57 -5.96
CA ALA A 113 7.94 0.82 -4.52
C ALA A 113 9.17 0.21 -3.84
N ALA A 114 9.55 -1.03 -4.19
CA ALA A 114 10.72 -1.68 -3.62
C ALA A 114 12.02 -0.91 -3.91
N LYS A 115 12.18 -0.39 -5.12
CA LYS A 115 13.34 0.44 -5.51
C LYS A 115 13.35 1.78 -4.80
N GLU A 116 12.21 2.47 -4.73
CA GLU A 116 12.07 3.76 -4.05
C GLU A 116 12.44 3.66 -2.56
N HIS A 117 11.97 2.60 -1.91
CA HIS A 117 12.23 2.35 -0.48
C HIS A 117 13.52 1.57 -0.22
N LYS A 118 14.38 1.38 -1.23
CA LYS A 118 15.69 0.72 -1.13
C LYS A 118 15.62 -0.70 -0.54
N ILE A 119 14.53 -1.43 -0.81
CA ILE A 119 14.34 -2.81 -0.35
C ILE A 119 15.31 -3.72 -1.08
N LYS A 120 16.08 -4.52 -0.34
CA LYS A 120 17.20 -5.31 -0.87
C LYS A 120 16.77 -6.69 -1.38
N ASN A 121 15.81 -7.29 -0.68
CA ASN A 121 15.44 -8.69 -0.90
C ASN A 121 13.96 -8.81 -1.29
N LEU A 122 13.68 -9.53 -2.35
CA LEU A 122 12.32 -9.81 -2.81
C LEU A 122 12.12 -11.31 -3.01
N SER A 123 10.96 -11.81 -2.61
CA SER A 123 10.49 -13.16 -2.91
C SER A 123 9.07 -13.05 -3.46
N LEU A 124 8.78 -13.83 -4.49
CA LEU A 124 7.45 -13.94 -5.07
C LEU A 124 7.06 -15.40 -5.27
N ASP A 125 5.90 -15.74 -4.77
CA ASP A 125 5.22 -17.00 -5.07
C ASP A 125 3.87 -16.74 -5.75
N LEU A 126 3.47 -17.64 -6.64
CA LEU A 126 2.21 -17.62 -7.36
C LEU A 126 1.40 -18.86 -7.00
N THR A 127 0.15 -18.68 -6.67
CA THR A 127 -0.77 -19.79 -6.40
C THR A 127 -2.11 -19.56 -7.09
N ALA A 128 -2.88 -20.62 -7.23
CA ALA A 128 -4.22 -20.52 -7.81
C ALA A 128 -5.23 -20.02 -6.77
N SER A 129 -6.23 -19.26 -7.24
CA SER A 129 -7.42 -18.86 -6.49
C SER A 129 -8.67 -19.21 -7.28
N ILE A 130 -9.74 -19.51 -6.58
CA ILE A 130 -11.07 -19.67 -7.20
C ILE A 130 -11.64 -18.28 -7.51
N ASN A 131 -11.41 -17.30 -6.64
CA ASN A 131 -12.01 -15.97 -6.72
C ASN A 131 -10.94 -14.87 -6.84
N GLY A 132 -10.92 -14.20 -8.00
CA GLY A 132 -10.20 -12.94 -8.17
C GLY A 132 -8.71 -12.99 -7.89
N LEU A 133 -8.20 -11.85 -7.43
CA LEU A 133 -6.82 -11.61 -7.01
C LEU A 133 -6.77 -11.42 -5.49
N SER A 134 -5.86 -12.15 -4.85
CA SER A 134 -5.50 -11.90 -3.46
C SER A 134 -4.00 -11.66 -3.36
N ILE A 135 -3.60 -10.69 -2.56
CA ILE A 135 -2.22 -10.26 -2.37
C ILE A 135 -1.86 -10.43 -0.90
N PHE A 136 -0.79 -11.16 -0.63
CA PHE A 136 -0.24 -11.37 0.70
C PHE A 136 1.20 -10.89 0.68
N ILE A 137 1.57 -9.97 1.59
CA ILE A 137 2.94 -9.45 1.69
C ILE A 137 3.36 -9.51 3.15
N SER A 138 4.51 -10.13 3.39
CA SER A 138 5.27 -9.99 4.63
C SER A 138 6.48 -9.11 4.37
N ALA A 139 6.68 -8.10 5.20
CA ALA A 139 7.80 -7.18 5.11
C ALA A 139 8.71 -7.33 6.33
N ILE A 140 10.01 -7.21 6.10
CA ILE A 140 11.03 -7.21 7.15
C ILE A 140 11.72 -5.85 7.13
N GLY A 141 11.85 -5.25 8.31
CA GLY A 141 12.62 -4.04 8.54
C GLY A 141 13.78 -4.28 9.47
N GLU A 142 14.82 -3.47 9.35
CA GLU A 142 15.99 -3.46 10.23
C GLU A 142 16.19 -2.10 10.86
N GLN A 143 16.79 -2.09 12.06
CA GLN A 143 17.28 -0.89 12.73
C GLN A 143 18.50 -1.25 13.58
N ASP A 144 19.42 -0.30 13.78
CA ASP A 144 20.55 -0.46 14.67
C ASP A 144 20.08 -0.68 16.12
N LEU A 145 20.62 -1.68 16.82
CA LEU A 145 20.25 -1.98 18.21
C LEU A 145 20.49 -0.78 19.14
N GLU A 146 21.54 -0.01 18.93
CA GLU A 146 21.81 1.21 19.71
C GLU A 146 20.72 2.27 19.49
N THR A 147 20.25 2.43 18.23
CA THR A 147 19.13 3.32 17.93
C THR A 147 17.85 2.83 18.60
N ILE A 148 17.56 1.53 18.53
CA ILE A 148 16.37 0.94 19.18
C ILE A 148 16.37 1.21 20.70
N LYS A 149 17.53 1.08 21.36
CA LYS A 149 17.67 1.40 22.79
C LYS A 149 17.41 2.86 23.11
N SER A 150 17.61 3.76 22.14
CA SER A 150 17.38 5.21 22.29
C SER A 150 15.93 5.62 22.08
N PHE A 151 15.05 4.73 21.62
CA PHE A 151 13.64 5.06 21.41
C PHE A 151 12.99 5.44 22.75
N PRO A 152 12.32 6.59 22.82
CA PRO A 152 11.64 7.01 24.03
C PRO A 152 10.47 6.09 24.35
N LEU A 153 10.10 6.03 25.62
CA LEU A 153 8.84 5.40 26.03
C LEU A 153 7.76 6.49 26.14
N PRO A 154 6.53 6.21 25.72
CA PRO A 154 5.44 7.17 25.87
C PRO A 154 5.06 7.32 27.35
N ASP A 155 4.66 8.52 27.71
CA ASP A 155 4.15 8.87 29.04
C ASP A 155 2.81 9.63 28.94
N LYS A 156 2.27 10.05 30.09
CA LYS A 156 1.01 10.79 30.18
C LYS A 156 1.04 12.17 29.52
N ASN A 157 2.22 12.72 29.22
CA ASN A 157 2.41 14.03 28.60
C ASN A 157 2.79 13.90 27.10
N SER A 158 2.92 12.68 26.60
CA SER A 158 3.26 12.43 25.21
C SER A 158 2.20 13.01 24.26
N LEU A 159 2.67 13.61 23.17
CA LEU A 159 1.78 14.19 22.16
C LEU A 159 1.51 13.16 21.04
N LEU A 160 0.28 13.14 20.56
CA LEU A 160 -0.06 12.48 19.31
C LEU A 160 0.28 13.41 18.15
N CYS A 161 1.18 12.96 17.28
CA CYS A 161 1.55 13.66 16.06
C CYS A 161 1.00 12.88 14.86
N LEU A 162 0.47 13.59 13.88
CA LEU A 162 -0.01 13.00 12.64
C LEU A 162 0.81 13.56 11.48
N THR A 163 1.30 12.68 10.60
CA THR A 163 1.93 13.07 9.33
C THR A 163 0.93 12.91 8.20
N GLY A 164 0.85 13.91 7.30
CA GLY A 164 -0.12 13.93 6.21
C GLY A 164 -1.53 14.36 6.66
N ASN A 165 -2.50 14.10 5.79
CA ASN A 165 -3.92 14.44 5.99
C ASN A 165 -4.76 13.15 6.04
N VAL A 166 -5.86 13.20 6.78
CA VAL A 166 -6.79 12.07 6.88
C VAL A 166 -8.05 12.28 6.06
N GLY A 167 -8.72 11.17 5.71
CA GLY A 167 -10.00 11.17 5.02
C GLY A 167 -9.94 11.20 3.49
N ALA A 168 -8.87 11.72 2.89
CA ALA A 168 -8.77 11.91 1.45
C ALA A 168 -8.91 10.61 0.64
N ALA A 169 -8.22 9.53 1.03
CA ALA A 169 -8.33 8.24 0.36
C ALA A 169 -9.75 7.66 0.43
N TYR A 170 -10.42 7.81 1.57
CA TYR A 170 -11.81 7.39 1.73
C TYR A 170 -12.75 8.15 0.80
N MET A 171 -12.59 9.48 0.70
CA MET A 171 -13.36 10.30 -0.24
C MET A 171 -13.04 9.92 -1.70
N GLY A 172 -11.80 9.58 -2.02
CA GLY A 172 -11.40 9.07 -3.35
C GLY A 172 -12.14 7.80 -3.75
N VAL A 173 -12.31 6.86 -2.83
CA VAL A 173 -13.12 5.64 -3.06
C VAL A 173 -14.57 6.01 -3.38
N HIS A 174 -15.17 6.94 -2.65
CA HIS A 174 -16.55 7.36 -2.90
C HIS A 174 -16.74 7.97 -4.29
N VAL A 175 -15.77 8.74 -4.79
CA VAL A 175 -15.79 9.21 -6.19
C VAL A 175 -15.82 8.04 -7.15
N LEU A 176 -14.89 7.08 -6.99
CA LEU A 176 -14.76 5.94 -7.90
C LEU A 176 -15.99 5.01 -7.86
N GLU A 177 -16.52 4.72 -6.68
CA GLU A 177 -17.75 3.94 -6.54
C GLU A 177 -18.97 4.65 -7.14
N ARG A 178 -19.10 5.96 -6.97
CA ARG A 178 -20.14 6.75 -7.61
C ARG A 178 -20.09 6.63 -9.15
N GLU A 179 -18.90 6.78 -9.72
CA GLU A 179 -18.71 6.68 -11.19
C GLU A 179 -18.94 5.25 -11.68
N LYS A 180 -18.53 4.23 -10.95
CA LYS A 180 -18.82 2.83 -11.25
C LYS A 180 -20.31 2.54 -11.25
N ILE A 181 -21.06 3.03 -10.25
CA ILE A 181 -22.50 2.89 -10.17
C ILE A 181 -23.18 3.60 -11.36
N ALA A 182 -22.72 4.80 -11.72
CA ALA A 182 -23.23 5.55 -12.87
C ALA A 182 -22.99 4.78 -14.19
N PHE A 183 -21.77 4.25 -14.37
CA PHE A 183 -21.42 3.45 -15.55
C PHE A 183 -22.29 2.19 -15.67
N ASN A 184 -22.50 1.46 -14.59
CA ASN A 184 -23.28 0.23 -14.56
C ASN A 184 -24.78 0.44 -14.86
N LYS A 185 -25.28 1.66 -14.78
CA LYS A 185 -26.65 2.02 -15.13
C LYS A 185 -26.84 2.30 -16.63
N ILE A 186 -25.75 2.35 -17.39
CA ILE A 186 -25.80 2.64 -18.83
C ILE A 186 -26.28 1.38 -19.57
N PRO A 187 -27.33 1.49 -20.42
CA PRO A 187 -27.77 0.39 -21.26
C PRO A 187 -26.63 -0.10 -22.17
N ALA A 188 -26.56 -1.41 -22.40
CA ALA A 188 -25.50 -2.04 -23.19
C ALA A 188 -25.32 -1.46 -24.60
N ASP A 189 -26.41 -1.04 -25.22
CA ASP A 189 -26.46 -0.41 -26.56
C ASP A 189 -25.89 1.03 -26.56
N LYS A 190 -25.78 1.69 -25.37
CA LYS A 190 -25.27 3.06 -25.22
C LYS A 190 -23.84 3.11 -24.64
N ILE A 191 -23.25 1.99 -24.29
CA ILE A 191 -21.88 1.96 -23.72
C ILE A 191 -20.86 2.56 -24.70
N ALA A 192 -20.99 2.35 -26.01
CA ALA A 192 -20.08 2.90 -27.02
C ALA A 192 -20.10 4.44 -27.10
N GLU A 193 -21.19 5.08 -26.67
CA GLU A 193 -21.36 6.53 -26.65
C GLU A 193 -20.93 7.16 -25.31
N TYR A 194 -20.61 6.34 -24.31
CA TYR A 194 -20.25 6.83 -22.99
C TYR A 194 -18.94 7.62 -23.01
N LYS A 195 -19.03 8.85 -22.58
CA LYS A 195 -17.85 9.70 -22.34
C LYS A 195 -17.38 9.54 -20.91
N GLN A 196 -16.11 9.25 -20.75
CA GLN A 196 -15.51 9.21 -19.41
C GLN A 196 -15.72 10.57 -18.70
N PRO A 197 -16.14 10.56 -17.44
CA PRO A 197 -16.33 11.78 -16.67
C PRO A 197 -15.01 12.53 -16.47
N ASP A 198 -15.08 13.85 -16.45
CA ASP A 198 -13.95 14.66 -16.03
C ASP A 198 -13.81 14.60 -14.50
N LEU A 199 -12.79 13.90 -14.03
CA LEU A 199 -12.47 13.75 -12.61
C LEU A 199 -11.34 14.68 -12.16
N SER A 200 -10.95 15.66 -12.96
CA SER A 200 -9.82 16.57 -12.68
C SER A 200 -9.95 17.30 -11.34
N LYS A 201 -11.18 17.71 -10.97
CA LYS A 201 -11.44 18.37 -9.68
C LYS A 201 -11.19 17.46 -8.45
N TYR A 202 -11.23 16.14 -8.64
CA TYR A 202 -10.99 15.16 -7.57
C TYR A 202 -9.57 14.59 -7.56
N LYS A 203 -8.67 15.12 -8.39
CA LYS A 203 -7.32 14.60 -8.58
C LYS A 203 -6.59 14.32 -7.26
N TYR A 204 -6.69 15.21 -6.29
CA TYR A 204 -6.02 15.04 -4.99
C TYR A 204 -6.55 13.81 -4.24
N ILE A 205 -7.86 13.74 -4.00
CA ILE A 205 -8.45 12.62 -3.22
C ILE A 205 -8.33 11.28 -3.94
N LEU A 206 -8.37 11.28 -5.28
CA LEU A 206 -8.12 10.09 -6.09
C LEU A 206 -6.68 9.61 -5.98
N SER A 207 -5.70 10.53 -6.02
CA SER A 207 -4.29 10.18 -5.85
C SER A 207 -4.01 9.57 -4.48
N GLN A 208 -4.63 10.09 -3.43
CA GLN A 208 -4.47 9.56 -2.07
C GLN A 208 -4.99 8.11 -1.91
N TYR A 209 -5.97 7.72 -2.71
CA TYR A 209 -6.46 6.34 -2.74
C TYR A 209 -5.66 5.45 -3.69
N LEU A 210 -5.44 5.89 -4.94
CA LEU A 210 -4.81 5.07 -6.00
C LEU A 210 -3.29 5.01 -5.89
N SER A 211 -2.65 6.09 -5.46
CA SER A 211 -1.20 6.24 -5.40
C SER A 211 -0.78 6.93 -4.09
N PRO A 212 -1.04 6.32 -2.92
CA PRO A 212 -0.55 6.86 -1.66
C PRO A 212 0.98 6.90 -1.65
N GLU A 213 1.55 7.76 -0.82
CA GLU A 213 2.99 7.94 -0.71
C GLU A 213 3.45 7.81 0.73
N ILE A 214 4.65 7.25 0.93
CA ILE A 214 5.40 7.30 2.18
C ILE A 214 6.74 7.94 1.84
N ASN A 215 7.13 8.97 2.61
CA ASN A 215 8.43 9.60 2.40
C ASN A 215 9.56 8.60 2.76
N PRO A 216 10.37 8.14 1.79
CA PRO A 216 11.43 7.17 2.05
C PRO A 216 12.56 7.71 2.94
N LYS A 217 12.63 9.04 3.11
CA LYS A 217 13.62 9.72 3.98
C LYS A 217 13.15 9.91 5.42
N THR A 218 11.97 9.44 5.79
CA THR A 218 11.40 9.66 7.13
C THR A 218 12.35 9.26 8.25
N LEU A 219 13.00 8.10 8.15
CA LEU A 219 13.93 7.64 9.19
C LEU A 219 15.25 8.42 9.19
N GLU A 220 15.73 8.84 8.03
CA GLU A 220 16.89 9.71 7.90
C GLU A 220 16.62 11.06 8.60
N GLN A 221 15.42 11.63 8.39
CA GLN A 221 14.99 12.87 9.03
C GLN A 221 14.89 12.74 10.56
N PHE A 222 14.33 11.64 11.09
CA PHE A 222 14.32 11.40 12.54
C PHE A 222 15.73 11.32 13.11
N LYS A 223 16.65 10.67 12.42
CA LYS A 223 18.05 10.55 12.82
C LYS A 223 18.75 11.90 12.81
N GLU A 224 18.57 12.72 11.78
CA GLU A 224 19.18 14.05 11.64
C GLU A 224 18.79 14.99 12.77
N VAL A 225 17.53 14.97 13.20
CA VAL A 225 17.05 15.80 14.31
C VAL A 225 17.18 15.11 15.68
N SER A 226 17.71 13.89 15.71
CA SER A 226 17.81 13.06 16.93
C SER A 226 16.50 12.92 17.70
N LEU A 227 15.39 12.87 16.96
CA LEU A 227 14.04 12.80 17.53
C LEU A 227 13.32 11.54 17.02
N TRP A 228 13.26 10.51 17.85
CA TRP A 228 12.52 9.30 17.54
C TRP A 228 11.14 9.31 18.20
N PRO A 229 10.09 8.86 17.49
CA PRO A 229 8.78 8.69 18.10
C PRO A 229 8.81 7.56 19.14
N ALA A 230 8.06 7.72 20.23
CA ALA A 230 7.89 6.67 21.25
C ALA A 230 7.12 5.45 20.71
N GLY A 231 6.43 5.62 19.63
CA GLY A 231 5.70 4.59 18.90
C GLY A 231 4.89 5.20 17.77
N GLY A 232 4.42 4.36 16.87
CA GLY A 232 3.63 4.80 15.73
C GLY A 232 2.72 3.71 15.19
N VAL A 233 1.76 4.13 14.37
CA VAL A 233 0.85 3.28 13.62
C VAL A 233 0.66 3.89 12.24
N PHE A 234 0.76 3.07 11.21
CA PHE A 234 0.40 3.47 9.86
C PHE A 234 -1.12 3.43 9.70
N ILE A 235 -1.72 4.57 9.34
CA ILE A 235 -3.17 4.71 9.28
C ILE A 235 -3.73 4.09 8.01
N THR A 236 -4.38 2.94 8.12
CA THR A 236 -5.06 2.25 7.01
C THR A 236 -6.56 2.11 7.21
N LYS A 237 -7.03 2.14 8.46
CA LYS A 237 -8.44 1.92 8.86
C LYS A 237 -9.06 3.13 9.54
N GLY A 238 -8.51 4.32 9.26
CA GLY A 238 -8.97 5.58 9.84
C GLY A 238 -8.28 5.97 11.14
N LEU A 239 -8.34 7.25 11.46
CA LEU A 239 -7.64 7.86 12.60
C LEU A 239 -8.09 7.27 13.95
N ALA A 240 -9.39 7.08 14.12
CA ALA A 240 -9.93 6.54 15.38
C ALA A 240 -9.40 5.15 15.71
N ALA A 241 -9.31 4.28 14.69
CA ALA A 241 -8.74 2.94 14.85
C ALA A 241 -7.25 2.99 15.21
N ALA A 242 -6.47 3.86 14.55
CA ALA A 242 -5.05 4.04 14.83
C ALA A 242 -4.79 4.57 16.25
N VAL A 243 -5.54 5.58 16.69
CA VAL A 243 -5.44 6.12 18.06
C VAL A 243 -5.82 5.05 19.10
N LYS A 244 -6.88 4.29 18.84
CA LYS A 244 -7.30 3.20 19.74
C LYS A 244 -6.23 2.11 19.84
N GLU A 245 -5.57 1.78 18.74
CA GLU A 245 -4.46 0.81 18.72
C GLU A 245 -3.28 1.29 19.56
N LEU A 246 -2.84 2.55 19.40
CA LEU A 246 -1.78 3.14 20.23
C LEU A 246 -2.14 3.14 21.72
N CYS A 247 -3.35 3.58 22.06
CA CYS A 247 -3.83 3.59 23.43
C CYS A 247 -3.78 2.19 24.06
N LYS A 248 -4.26 1.19 23.32
CA LYS A 248 -4.23 -0.21 23.80
C LYS A 248 -2.81 -0.73 23.96
N ARG A 249 -1.92 -0.43 23.01
CA ARG A 249 -0.52 -0.89 23.01
C ARG A 249 0.28 -0.38 24.22
N TYR A 250 0.05 0.86 24.62
CA TYR A 250 0.81 1.52 25.67
C TYR A 250 0.05 1.69 27.00
N GLY A 251 -1.21 1.28 27.07
CA GLY A 251 -2.01 1.38 28.30
C GLY A 251 -2.44 2.80 28.68
N PHE A 252 -2.49 3.73 27.71
CA PHE A 252 -2.90 5.12 27.93
C PHE A 252 -4.23 5.43 27.26
N GLY A 253 -4.93 6.44 27.75
CA GLY A 253 -6.00 7.11 27.02
C GLY A 253 -5.44 8.21 26.12
N ALA A 254 -6.25 8.71 25.18
CA ALA A 254 -5.89 9.84 24.32
C ALA A 254 -6.99 10.89 24.32
N ARG A 255 -6.59 12.16 24.23
CA ARG A 255 -7.50 13.28 23.98
C ARG A 255 -7.23 13.80 22.58
N VAL A 256 -8.23 13.72 21.71
CA VAL A 256 -8.16 14.20 20.32
C VAL A 256 -9.04 15.44 20.19
N TYR A 257 -8.47 16.52 19.66
CA TYR A 257 -9.16 17.76 19.39
C TYR A 257 -9.54 17.78 17.91
N LEU A 258 -10.84 17.76 17.60
CA LEU A 258 -11.35 17.64 16.23
C LEU A 258 -10.85 18.77 15.32
N GLU A 259 -10.78 19.98 15.85
CA GLU A 259 -10.28 21.17 15.14
C GLU A 259 -8.78 21.11 14.78
N LYS A 260 -8.06 20.19 15.37
CA LYS A 260 -6.62 19.97 15.10
C LYS A 260 -6.35 18.79 14.15
N ILE A 261 -7.39 18.08 13.73
CA ILE A 261 -7.22 16.98 12.77
C ILE A 261 -6.95 17.59 11.38
N PRO A 262 -5.80 17.28 10.75
CA PRO A 262 -5.50 17.83 9.43
C PRO A 262 -6.33 17.13 8.35
N ILE A 263 -7.25 17.89 7.78
CA ILE A 263 -8.09 17.48 6.64
C ILE A 263 -7.81 18.46 5.50
N ALA A 264 -7.44 17.95 4.34
CA ALA A 264 -7.20 18.78 3.17
C ALA A 264 -8.53 19.42 2.68
N MET A 265 -8.46 20.65 2.18
CA MET A 265 -9.64 21.37 1.67
C MET A 265 -10.41 20.57 0.63
N GLN A 266 -9.70 19.93 -0.30
CA GLN A 266 -10.31 19.12 -1.35
C GLN A 266 -11.10 17.91 -0.80
N THR A 267 -10.66 17.38 0.34
CA THR A 267 -11.37 16.31 1.07
C THR A 267 -12.65 16.84 1.67
N PHE A 268 -12.58 18.01 2.29
CA PHE A 268 -13.72 18.68 2.91
C PHE A 268 -14.75 19.11 1.87
N ASP A 269 -14.31 19.71 0.74
CA ASP A 269 -15.18 20.14 -0.35
C ASP A 269 -16.00 18.97 -0.91
N PHE A 270 -15.35 17.81 -1.13
CA PHE A 270 -16.07 16.63 -1.60
C PHE A 270 -17.02 16.06 -0.52
N ALA A 271 -16.63 16.06 0.74
CA ALA A 271 -17.52 15.64 1.83
C ALA A 271 -18.78 16.49 1.90
N GLN A 272 -18.67 17.81 1.70
CA GLN A 272 -19.84 18.70 1.60
C GLN A 272 -20.68 18.46 0.34
N GLU A 273 -20.06 18.07 -0.77
CA GLU A 273 -20.78 17.76 -2.03
C GLU A 273 -21.71 16.54 -1.88
N ILE A 274 -21.32 15.56 -1.08
CA ILE A 274 -22.10 14.33 -0.92
C ILE A 274 -23.05 14.33 0.28
N GLY A 275 -23.01 15.36 1.16
CA GLY A 275 -23.86 15.51 2.36
C GLY A 275 -23.26 14.83 3.55
#